data_2f00fddca3374d71b6b4a4110915e40f
#
_entry.id   2f00fddca3374d71b6b4a4110915e40f
#
_cell.length_a   1.000
_cell.length_b   1.000
_cell.length_c   1.000
_cell.angle_alpha   90.00
_cell.angle_beta   90.00
_cell.angle_gamma   90.00
#
_symmetry.space_group_name_H-M   'P 1'
#
loop_
_entity.id
_entity.type
_entity.pdbx_description
1 polymer ?
#
loop_
_entity_poly.entity_id
_entity_poly.type
_entity_poly.pdbx_seq_one_letter_code
_entity_poly.pdbx_strand_id
1 'polypeptide(L)'
;AYVIVAGERRWRAAQRAGLTEVPALVRTLTGQHRLELSLIENLQRRDLNPLETATAYAKLRDQFNLTLDEIGQRVGGKSVSAISNTMRLLKLPKAVQEAVFSYKITEGQARPLINVPKEVAEELLEKIIAEGWSARRIEQAIVLWKESKNNPFEKRRPVEIPHEEVVQNLTKKLNSKIKIRTNTRGA
;
A
#
# COMPACT_ATOMS: atom_id res chain seq x y z
N ALA A 1 -13.50 -27.91 33.12
CA ALA A 1 -13.50 -26.44 33.11
C ALA A 1 -13.66 -25.95 31.66
N TYR A 2 -14.48 -24.92 31.46
CA TYR A 2 -14.66 -24.27 30.16
C TYR A 2 -13.74 -23.06 30.08
N VAL A 3 -13.29 -22.74 28.86
CA VAL A 3 -12.47 -21.57 28.57
C VAL A 3 -13.23 -20.67 27.58
N ILE A 4 -13.34 -19.40 27.89
CA ILE A 4 -13.98 -18.41 27.01
C ILE A 4 -13.03 -18.14 25.83
N VAL A 5 -13.50 -18.36 24.61
CA VAL A 5 -12.75 -18.09 23.37
C VAL A 5 -13.18 -16.77 22.77
N ALA A 6 -14.49 -16.44 22.87
CA ALA A 6 -15.08 -15.20 22.35
C ALA A 6 -16.22 -14.74 23.27
N GLY A 7 -16.49 -13.42 23.32
CA GLY A 7 -17.58 -12.85 24.07
C GLY A 7 -17.28 -12.51 25.55
N GLU A 8 -16.00 -12.33 25.92
CA GLU A 8 -15.59 -11.99 27.29
C GLU A 8 -16.31 -10.75 27.85
N ARG A 9 -16.50 -9.71 27.04
CA ARG A 9 -17.22 -8.49 27.47
C ARG A 9 -18.67 -8.77 27.80
N ARG A 10 -19.36 -9.65 27.06
CA ARG A 10 -20.73 -10.07 27.31
C ARG A 10 -20.83 -10.87 28.60
N TRP A 11 -19.91 -11.80 28.83
CA TRP A 11 -19.80 -12.57 30.04
C TRP A 11 -19.57 -11.67 31.26
N ARG A 12 -18.63 -10.73 31.19
CA ARG A 12 -18.39 -9.76 32.26
C ARG A 12 -19.60 -8.86 32.54
N ALA A 13 -20.33 -8.46 31.49
CA ALA A 13 -21.55 -7.68 31.62
C ALA A 13 -22.66 -8.49 32.34
N ALA A 14 -22.84 -9.76 32.00
CA ALA A 14 -23.76 -10.68 32.62
C ALA A 14 -23.44 -10.87 34.12
N GLN A 15 -22.17 -11.05 34.47
CA GLN A 15 -21.73 -11.11 35.87
C GLN A 15 -22.08 -9.83 36.63
N ARG A 16 -21.83 -8.64 36.05
CA ARG A 16 -22.19 -7.36 36.68
C ARG A 16 -23.69 -7.16 36.83
N ALA A 17 -24.48 -7.74 35.93
CA ALA A 17 -25.93 -7.71 35.98
C ALA A 17 -26.52 -8.77 36.94
N GLY A 18 -25.67 -9.56 37.60
CA GLY A 18 -26.12 -10.60 38.56
C GLY A 18 -26.74 -11.83 37.90
N LEU A 19 -26.54 -12.05 36.60
CA LEU A 19 -27.07 -13.23 35.93
C LEU A 19 -26.30 -14.47 36.34
N THR A 20 -27.04 -15.52 36.75
CA THR A 20 -26.49 -16.82 37.16
C THR A 20 -26.17 -17.71 35.97
N GLU A 21 -26.83 -17.51 34.85
CA GLU A 21 -26.68 -18.30 33.64
C GLU A 21 -26.59 -17.39 32.39
N VAL A 22 -25.80 -17.82 31.40
CA VAL A 22 -25.69 -17.16 30.11
C VAL A 22 -25.76 -18.20 28.99
N PRO A 23 -26.45 -17.94 27.88
CA PRO A 23 -26.42 -18.85 26.73
C PRO A 23 -25.03 -18.87 26.13
N ALA A 24 -24.45 -20.08 25.98
CA ALA A 24 -23.11 -20.26 25.45
C ALA A 24 -23.06 -21.43 24.46
N LEU A 25 -22.29 -21.25 23.35
CA LEU A 25 -21.97 -22.32 22.45
C LEU A 25 -20.70 -23.04 22.94
N VAL A 26 -20.86 -24.29 23.39
CA VAL A 26 -19.75 -25.12 23.83
C VAL A 26 -19.23 -25.90 22.62
N ARG A 27 -17.93 -25.78 22.34
CA ARG A 27 -17.24 -26.56 21.27
C ARG A 27 -15.94 -27.14 21.81
N THR A 28 -15.61 -28.34 21.37
CA THR A 28 -14.29 -28.93 21.62
C THR A 28 -13.33 -28.38 20.57
N LEU A 29 -12.38 -27.56 20.99
CA LEU A 29 -11.39 -26.91 20.12
C LEU A 29 -9.98 -27.36 20.52
N THR A 30 -9.13 -27.61 19.52
CA THR A 30 -7.69 -27.72 19.73
C THR A 30 -7.11 -26.37 20.12
N GLY A 31 -5.93 -26.35 20.76
CA GLY A 31 -5.24 -25.08 21.08
C GLY A 31 -5.01 -24.21 19.84
N GLN A 32 -4.70 -24.83 18.71
CA GLN A 32 -4.50 -24.15 17.42
C GLN A 32 -5.79 -23.49 16.89
N HIS A 33 -6.91 -24.21 16.90
CA HIS A 33 -8.21 -23.66 16.50
C HIS A 33 -8.68 -22.49 17.39
N ARG A 34 -8.35 -22.52 18.68
CA ARG A 34 -8.64 -21.40 19.57
C ARG A 34 -7.89 -20.14 19.18
N LEU A 35 -6.59 -20.26 18.88
CA LEU A 35 -5.78 -19.15 18.44
C LEU A 35 -6.24 -18.58 17.10
N GLU A 36 -6.60 -19.45 16.17
CA GLU A 36 -7.17 -19.07 14.86
C GLU A 36 -8.43 -18.23 15.03
N LEU A 37 -9.41 -18.72 15.80
CA LEU A 37 -10.67 -18.03 16.03
C LEU A 37 -10.48 -16.68 16.73
N SER A 38 -9.58 -16.62 17.72
CA SER A 38 -9.23 -15.36 18.39
C SER A 38 -8.60 -14.36 17.45
N LEU A 39 -7.75 -14.81 16.51
CA LEU A 39 -7.11 -13.93 15.53
C LEU A 39 -8.16 -13.41 14.52
N ILE A 40 -9.08 -14.25 14.06
CA ILE A 40 -10.18 -13.86 13.17
C ILE A 40 -11.14 -12.88 13.86
N GLU A 41 -11.51 -13.12 15.12
CA GLU A 41 -12.35 -12.19 15.89
C GLU A 41 -11.68 -10.81 16.00
N ASN A 42 -10.40 -10.80 16.35
CA ASN A 42 -9.66 -9.54 16.45
C ASN A 42 -9.57 -8.81 15.09
N LEU A 43 -9.44 -9.55 13.98
CA LEU A 43 -9.43 -9.00 12.63
C LEU A 43 -10.76 -8.36 12.20
N GLN A 44 -11.88 -8.72 12.81
CA GLN A 44 -13.19 -8.12 12.55
C GLN A 44 -13.41 -6.79 13.30
N ARG A 45 -12.44 -6.34 14.09
CA ARG A 45 -12.51 -5.03 14.75
C ARG A 45 -12.38 -3.91 13.70
N ARG A 46 -13.10 -2.81 13.94
CA ARG A 46 -13.15 -1.67 13.00
C ARG A 46 -11.95 -0.73 13.08
N ASP A 47 -11.18 -0.83 14.14
CA ASP A 47 -10.10 0.08 14.55
C ASP A 47 -8.69 -0.44 14.28
N LEU A 48 -8.56 -1.52 13.48
CA LEU A 48 -7.26 -2.09 13.14
C LEU A 48 -6.49 -1.24 12.12
N ASN A 49 -5.21 -1.06 12.40
CA ASN A 49 -4.29 -0.47 11.45
C ASN A 49 -4.05 -1.42 10.25
N PRO A 50 -3.86 -0.90 9.02
CA PRO A 50 -3.57 -1.73 7.85
C PRO A 50 -2.40 -2.70 8.00
N LEU A 51 -1.35 -2.33 8.75
CA LEU A 51 -0.20 -3.21 9.00
C LEU A 51 -0.52 -4.31 10.02
N GLU A 52 -1.33 -4.03 11.03
CA GLU A 52 -1.82 -5.04 11.95
C GLU A 52 -2.68 -6.07 11.21
N THR A 53 -3.57 -5.59 10.34
CA THR A 53 -4.37 -6.42 9.45
C THR A 53 -3.49 -7.29 8.54
N ALA A 54 -2.46 -6.71 7.91
CA ALA A 54 -1.51 -7.43 7.07
C ALA A 54 -0.77 -8.53 7.85
N THR A 55 -0.32 -8.22 9.07
CA THR A 55 0.36 -9.16 9.95
C THR A 55 -0.56 -10.31 10.37
N ALA A 56 -1.82 -10.02 10.67
CA ALA A 56 -2.80 -11.03 11.01
C ALA A 56 -3.10 -11.96 9.82
N TYR A 57 -3.23 -11.42 8.60
CA TYR A 57 -3.38 -12.26 7.40
C TYR A 57 -2.15 -13.14 7.16
N ALA A 58 -0.94 -12.61 7.34
CA ALA A 58 0.29 -13.40 7.22
C ALA A 58 0.31 -14.54 8.24
N LYS A 59 -0.07 -14.29 9.49
CA LYS A 59 -0.18 -15.33 10.53
C LYS A 59 -1.21 -16.40 10.17
N LEU A 60 -2.39 -16.02 9.67
CA LEU A 60 -3.42 -16.98 9.23
C LEU A 60 -2.91 -17.88 8.11
N ARG A 61 -2.19 -17.31 7.13
CA ARG A 61 -1.58 -18.08 6.06
C ARG A 61 -0.47 -19.00 6.55
N ASP A 62 0.51 -18.47 7.31
CA ASP A 62 1.77 -19.14 7.58
C ASP A 62 1.68 -20.11 8.79
N GLN A 63 0.88 -19.79 9.80
CA GLN A 63 0.75 -20.62 11.01
C GLN A 63 -0.44 -21.59 10.95
N PHE A 64 -1.49 -21.21 10.23
CA PHE A 64 -2.71 -22.03 10.14
C PHE A 64 -2.89 -22.64 8.75
N ASN A 65 -1.94 -22.43 7.82
CA ASN A 65 -1.93 -22.96 6.45
C ASN A 65 -3.23 -22.65 5.67
N LEU A 66 -3.85 -21.48 5.94
CA LEU A 66 -5.05 -21.06 5.24
C LEU A 66 -4.69 -20.44 3.90
N THR A 67 -5.46 -20.76 2.88
CA THR A 67 -5.42 -20.08 1.59
C THR A 67 -5.98 -18.68 1.71
N LEU A 68 -5.61 -17.77 0.78
CA LEU A 68 -6.14 -16.40 0.79
C LEU A 68 -7.66 -16.36 0.59
N ASP A 69 -8.23 -17.34 -0.12
CA ASP A 69 -9.67 -17.45 -0.30
C ASP A 69 -10.36 -17.82 1.02
N GLU A 70 -9.86 -18.83 1.73
CA GLU A 70 -10.38 -19.24 3.05
C GLU A 70 -10.27 -18.09 4.06
N ILE A 71 -9.16 -17.34 4.05
CA ILE A 71 -9.01 -16.14 4.87
C ILE A 71 -10.11 -15.13 4.50
N GLY A 72 -10.31 -14.88 3.21
CA GLY A 72 -11.33 -13.96 2.71
C GLY A 72 -12.72 -14.29 3.21
N GLN A 73 -13.13 -15.55 3.09
CA GLN A 73 -14.42 -16.04 3.55
C GLN A 73 -14.61 -15.84 5.06
N ARG A 74 -13.57 -16.12 5.87
CA ARG A 74 -13.63 -16.04 7.34
C ARG A 74 -13.61 -14.61 7.89
N VAL A 75 -13.00 -13.67 7.15
CA VAL A 75 -12.86 -12.27 7.59
C VAL A 75 -13.89 -11.31 6.98
N GLY A 76 -15.05 -11.84 6.58
CA GLY A 76 -16.17 -11.02 6.09
C GLY A 76 -16.28 -10.90 4.58
N GLY A 77 -15.85 -11.91 3.81
CA GLY A 77 -16.03 -11.98 2.36
C GLY A 77 -15.08 -11.09 1.56
N LYS A 78 -13.88 -10.83 2.08
CA LYS A 78 -12.87 -10.04 1.35
C LYS A 78 -12.30 -10.82 0.18
N SER A 79 -12.11 -10.16 -0.96
CA SER A 79 -11.51 -10.78 -2.14
C SER A 79 -10.03 -11.14 -1.91
N VAL A 80 -9.56 -12.21 -2.58
CA VAL A 80 -8.16 -12.64 -2.58
C VAL A 80 -7.21 -11.51 -2.94
N SER A 81 -7.59 -10.68 -3.92
CA SER A 81 -6.81 -9.52 -4.34
C SER A 81 -6.69 -8.45 -3.23
N ALA A 82 -7.76 -8.20 -2.48
CA ALA A 82 -7.73 -7.25 -1.36
C ALA A 82 -6.78 -7.74 -0.26
N ILE A 83 -6.87 -9.01 0.14
CA ILE A 83 -5.99 -9.62 1.15
C ILE A 83 -4.54 -9.58 0.69
N SER A 84 -4.26 -10.00 -0.55
CA SER A 84 -2.92 -9.99 -1.13
C SER A 84 -2.33 -8.57 -1.14
N ASN A 85 -3.12 -7.57 -1.52
CA ASN A 85 -2.68 -6.17 -1.53
C ASN A 85 -2.32 -5.68 -0.12
N THR A 86 -3.15 -5.96 0.88
CA THR A 86 -2.86 -5.59 2.27
C THR A 86 -1.61 -6.31 2.78
N MET A 87 -1.45 -7.61 2.52
CA MET A 87 -0.25 -8.37 2.91
C MET A 87 1.04 -7.84 2.27
N ARG A 88 0.97 -7.29 1.05
CA ARG A 88 2.12 -6.69 0.38
C ARG A 88 2.69 -5.48 1.11
N LEU A 89 1.92 -4.81 1.98
CA LEU A 89 2.42 -3.71 2.81
C LEU A 89 3.57 -4.14 3.73
N LEU A 90 3.63 -5.41 4.12
CA LEU A 90 4.74 -5.95 4.91
C LEU A 90 6.08 -5.98 4.16
N LYS A 91 6.07 -5.84 2.83
CA LYS A 91 7.26 -5.77 1.99
C LYS A 91 7.83 -4.35 1.85
N LEU A 92 7.12 -3.35 2.33
CA LEU A 92 7.57 -1.95 2.29
C LEU A 92 8.78 -1.72 3.20
N PRO A 93 9.63 -0.74 2.90
CA PRO A 93 10.66 -0.27 3.81
C PRO A 93 10.07 0.16 5.16
N LYS A 94 10.83 -0.02 6.25
CA LYS A 94 10.34 0.29 7.61
C LYS A 94 9.82 1.73 7.75
N ALA A 95 10.53 2.71 7.17
CA ALA A 95 10.10 4.11 7.20
C ALA A 95 8.71 4.31 6.59
N VAL A 96 8.41 3.62 5.47
CA VAL A 96 7.09 3.68 4.82
C VAL A 96 6.04 2.97 5.68
N GLN A 97 6.39 1.81 6.27
CA GLN A 97 5.49 1.12 7.20
C GLN A 97 5.14 2.00 8.41
N GLU A 98 6.10 2.68 9.01
CA GLU A 98 5.89 3.61 10.12
C GLU A 98 4.97 4.78 9.73
N ALA A 99 5.13 5.29 8.50
CA ALA A 99 4.26 6.34 7.98
C ALA A 99 2.81 5.86 7.78
N VAL A 100 2.60 4.60 7.34
CA VAL A 100 1.27 3.98 7.27
C VAL A 100 0.72 3.75 8.68
N PHE A 101 1.54 3.23 9.59
CA PHE A 101 1.14 2.96 10.97
C PHE A 101 0.70 4.22 11.70
N SER A 102 1.42 5.32 11.51
CA SER A 102 1.10 6.63 12.10
C SER A 102 0.06 7.43 11.31
N TYR A 103 -0.60 6.81 10.31
CA TYR A 103 -1.61 7.44 9.46
C TYR A 103 -1.13 8.71 8.71
N LYS A 104 0.18 8.90 8.55
CA LYS A 104 0.76 9.99 7.74
C LYS A 104 0.49 9.81 6.26
N ILE A 105 0.43 8.54 5.82
CA ILE A 105 0.03 8.15 4.46
C ILE A 105 -0.98 7.00 4.53
N THR A 106 -1.83 6.91 3.51
CA THR A 106 -2.83 5.84 3.37
C THR A 106 -2.23 4.58 2.75
N GLU A 107 -2.90 3.43 2.91
CA GLU A 107 -2.54 2.19 2.20
C GLU A 107 -2.45 2.39 0.68
N GLY A 108 -3.38 3.16 0.10
CA GLY A 108 -3.39 3.46 -1.34
C GLY A 108 -2.16 4.23 -1.80
N GLN A 109 -1.65 5.17 -0.98
CA GLN A 109 -0.43 5.93 -1.26
C GLN A 109 0.84 5.07 -1.07
N ALA A 110 0.83 4.15 -0.11
CA ALA A 110 1.97 3.28 0.17
C ALA A 110 2.16 2.17 -0.88
N ARG A 111 1.06 1.66 -1.45
CA ARG A 111 1.08 0.51 -2.37
C ARG A 111 2.01 0.67 -3.59
N PRO A 112 2.04 1.79 -4.31
CA PRO A 112 2.95 1.98 -5.44
C PRO A 112 4.43 1.88 -5.03
N LEU A 113 4.79 2.25 -3.80
CA LEU A 113 6.16 2.23 -3.28
C LEU A 113 6.74 0.83 -3.10
N ILE A 114 5.92 -0.22 -3.14
CA ILE A 114 6.37 -1.63 -3.09
C ILE A 114 7.24 -1.99 -4.31
N ASN A 115 7.04 -1.31 -5.43
CA ASN A 115 7.64 -1.65 -6.72
C ASN A 115 8.91 -0.84 -7.06
N VAL A 116 9.45 -0.11 -6.08
CA VAL A 116 10.68 0.69 -6.21
C VAL A 116 11.70 0.28 -5.15
N PRO A 117 13.01 0.53 -5.39
CA PRO A 117 14.05 0.32 -4.40
C PRO A 117 13.79 1.11 -3.11
N LYS A 118 14.37 0.63 -2.01
CA LYS A 118 14.19 1.21 -0.68
C LYS A 118 14.52 2.71 -0.64
N GLU A 119 15.66 3.07 -1.23
CA GLU A 119 16.18 4.45 -1.25
C GLU A 119 15.19 5.41 -1.96
N VAL A 120 14.64 4.95 -3.08
CA VAL A 120 13.65 5.72 -3.86
C VAL A 120 12.32 5.82 -3.13
N ALA A 121 11.91 4.74 -2.45
CA ALA A 121 10.68 4.74 -1.66
C ALA A 121 10.77 5.73 -0.49
N GLU A 122 11.93 5.82 0.17
CA GLU A 122 12.18 6.75 1.28
C GLU A 122 12.23 8.20 0.79
N GLU A 123 12.92 8.49 -0.34
CA GLU A 123 12.93 9.82 -0.96
C GLU A 123 11.53 10.29 -1.38
N LEU A 124 10.76 9.41 -2.01
CA LEU A 124 9.39 9.71 -2.40
C LEU A 124 8.47 9.91 -1.19
N LEU A 125 8.69 9.17 -0.10
CA LEU A 125 7.92 9.30 1.13
C LEU A 125 7.98 10.72 1.70
N GLU A 126 9.14 11.34 1.74
CA GLU A 126 9.32 12.71 2.21
C GLU A 126 8.47 13.68 1.38
N LYS A 127 8.52 13.57 0.06
CA LYS A 127 7.73 14.40 -0.86
C LYS A 127 6.23 14.15 -0.73
N ILE A 128 5.82 12.87 -0.56
CA ILE A 128 4.41 12.49 -0.37
C ILE A 128 3.84 13.13 0.88
N ILE A 129 4.59 13.12 1.98
CA ILE A 129 4.15 13.72 3.25
C ILE A 129 4.14 15.25 3.17
N ALA A 130 5.18 15.86 2.59
CA ALA A 130 5.32 17.31 2.52
C ALA A 130 4.28 17.95 1.59
N GLU A 131 4.00 17.34 0.44
CA GLU A 131 3.14 17.90 -0.61
C GLU A 131 1.75 17.25 -0.68
N GLY A 132 1.45 16.23 0.14
CA GLY A 132 0.15 15.57 0.15
C GLY A 132 -0.20 14.85 -1.17
N TRP A 133 0.74 14.13 -1.78
CA TRP A 133 0.54 13.51 -3.09
C TRP A 133 -0.57 12.46 -3.07
N SER A 134 -1.41 12.49 -4.10
CA SER A 134 -2.39 11.42 -4.34
C SER A 134 -1.70 10.14 -4.83
N ALA A 135 -2.36 8.99 -4.66
CA ALA A 135 -1.84 7.69 -5.15
C ALA A 135 -1.52 7.72 -6.65
N ARG A 136 -2.35 8.38 -7.47
CA ARG A 136 -2.10 8.55 -8.92
C ARG A 136 -0.85 9.37 -9.22
N ARG A 137 -0.60 10.45 -8.45
CA ARG A 137 0.62 11.26 -8.62
C ARG A 137 1.86 10.45 -8.27
N ILE A 138 1.80 9.59 -7.24
CA ILE A 138 2.88 8.68 -6.84
C ILE A 138 3.15 7.66 -7.96
N GLU A 139 2.12 7.04 -8.52
CA GLU A 139 2.26 6.10 -9.65
C GLU A 139 2.92 6.77 -10.85
N GLN A 140 2.51 7.98 -11.23
CA GLN A 140 3.14 8.75 -12.31
C GLN A 140 4.61 9.07 -12.03
N ALA A 141 4.94 9.48 -10.81
CA ALA A 141 6.34 9.75 -10.42
C ALA A 141 7.21 8.49 -10.52
N ILE A 142 6.67 7.32 -10.15
CA ILE A 142 7.37 6.04 -10.26
C ILE A 142 7.57 5.64 -11.73
N VAL A 143 6.58 5.88 -12.61
CA VAL A 143 6.72 5.62 -14.06
C VAL A 143 7.85 6.48 -14.62
N LEU A 144 7.84 7.78 -14.39
CA LEU A 144 8.88 8.71 -14.83
C LEU A 144 10.28 8.31 -14.31
N TRP A 145 10.35 7.89 -13.03
CA TRP A 145 11.60 7.42 -12.45
C TRP A 145 12.12 6.14 -13.14
N LYS A 146 11.23 5.19 -13.47
CA LYS A 146 11.59 3.97 -14.21
C LYS A 146 12.05 4.28 -15.63
N GLU A 147 11.39 5.19 -16.33
CA GLU A 147 11.76 5.64 -17.67
C GLU A 147 13.14 6.31 -17.66
N SER A 148 13.42 7.17 -16.69
CA SER A 148 14.74 7.81 -16.55
C SER A 148 15.87 6.83 -16.27
N LYS A 149 15.60 5.68 -15.62
CA LYS A 149 16.58 4.60 -15.38
C LYS A 149 16.76 3.67 -16.58
N ASN A 150 15.69 3.44 -17.35
CA ASN A 150 15.72 2.56 -18.52
C ASN A 150 16.27 3.25 -19.76
N ASN A 151 16.51 4.55 -19.72
CA ASN A 151 17.11 5.30 -20.82
C ASN A 151 18.47 5.88 -20.39
N PRO A 152 19.55 5.06 -20.38
CA PRO A 152 20.89 5.52 -20.02
C PRO A 152 21.43 6.60 -20.98
N PHE A 153 20.75 6.87 -22.10
CA PHE A 153 21.13 7.84 -23.12
C PHE A 153 20.37 9.17 -23.04
N GLU A 154 19.35 9.31 -22.17
CA GLU A 154 18.75 10.61 -21.86
C GLU A 154 19.36 11.30 -20.61
N LYS A 155 20.66 11.35 -20.49
CA LYS A 155 21.25 12.68 -20.20
C LYS A 155 20.85 13.51 -21.41
N ARG A 156 19.88 14.41 -21.21
CA ARG A 156 19.50 15.40 -22.22
C ARG A 156 20.79 15.92 -22.83
N ARG A 157 21.18 15.39 -24.00
CA ARG A 157 22.07 16.15 -24.84
C ARG A 157 21.39 17.49 -24.99
N PRO A 158 22.09 18.61 -24.80
CA PRO A 158 21.55 19.87 -25.25
C PRO A 158 21.03 19.56 -26.65
N VAL A 159 19.77 19.84 -26.91
CA VAL A 159 19.21 19.70 -28.25
C VAL A 159 20.03 20.70 -29.03
N GLU A 160 21.04 20.21 -29.77
CA GLU A 160 21.71 21.00 -30.77
C GLU A 160 20.60 21.41 -31.73
N ILE A 161 20.14 22.65 -31.56
CA ILE A 161 19.14 23.21 -32.46
C ILE A 161 19.89 23.36 -33.80
N PRO A 162 19.58 22.53 -34.83
CA PRO A 162 20.24 22.69 -36.12
C PRO A 162 20.00 24.13 -36.55
N HIS A 163 21.05 24.86 -36.86
CA HIS A 163 21.01 26.27 -37.27
C HIS A 163 20.61 27.28 -36.15
N GLU A 164 21.18 27.13 -34.98
CA GLU A 164 20.91 28.02 -33.84
C GLU A 164 21.13 29.51 -34.18
N GLU A 165 22.18 29.83 -34.98
CA GLU A 165 22.46 31.17 -35.49
C GLU A 165 21.33 31.69 -36.38
N VAL A 166 20.75 30.82 -37.24
CA VAL A 166 19.64 31.20 -38.13
C VAL A 166 18.38 31.46 -37.34
N VAL A 167 18.11 30.64 -36.29
CA VAL A 167 16.95 30.83 -35.38
C VAL A 167 17.08 32.14 -34.60
N GLN A 168 18.28 32.46 -34.10
CA GLN A 168 18.54 33.70 -33.39
C GLN A 168 18.38 34.93 -34.30
N ASN A 169 18.89 34.89 -35.51
CA ASN A 169 18.74 35.94 -36.50
C ASN A 169 17.30 36.19 -36.93
N LEU A 170 16.55 35.11 -37.16
CA LEU A 170 15.15 35.18 -37.53
C LEU A 170 14.30 35.66 -36.33
N THR A 171 14.60 35.24 -35.12
CA THR A 171 13.92 35.70 -33.90
C THR A 171 14.13 37.23 -33.71
N LYS A 172 15.34 37.73 -33.95
CA LYS A 172 15.60 39.15 -33.88
C LYS A 172 14.91 39.93 -34.98
N LYS A 173 14.90 39.43 -36.24
CA LYS A 173 14.26 40.14 -37.36
C LYS A 173 12.74 40.17 -37.28
N LEU A 174 12.12 39.07 -36.76
CA LEU A 174 10.65 38.94 -36.73
C LEU A 174 10.05 39.32 -35.36
N ASN A 175 10.89 39.62 -34.40
CA ASN A 175 10.50 39.94 -33.01
C ASN A 175 9.49 38.90 -32.42
N SER A 176 9.64 37.61 -32.80
CA SER A 176 8.76 36.51 -32.45
C SER A 176 9.55 35.25 -32.16
N LYS A 177 9.08 34.46 -31.15
CA LYS A 177 9.74 33.22 -30.73
C LYS A 177 9.56 32.14 -31.78
N ILE A 178 10.64 31.75 -32.48
CA ILE A 178 10.66 30.74 -33.53
C ILE A 178 10.98 29.38 -32.91
N LYS A 179 10.22 28.34 -33.27
CA LYS A 179 10.49 26.95 -32.94
C LYS A 179 10.66 26.13 -34.21
N ILE A 180 11.83 25.52 -34.39
CA ILE A 180 12.06 24.55 -35.45
C ILE A 180 11.59 23.18 -35.00
N ARG A 181 10.73 22.53 -35.80
CA ARG A 181 10.40 21.11 -35.62
C ARG A 181 11.08 20.32 -36.74
N THR A 182 12.02 19.46 -36.37
CA THR A 182 12.59 18.49 -37.29
C THR A 182 11.61 17.33 -37.44
N ASN A 183 11.23 17.01 -38.67
CA ASN A 183 10.43 15.82 -38.96
C ASN A 183 11.39 14.67 -39.26
N THR A 184 11.20 13.51 -38.66
CA THR A 184 12.02 12.30 -38.79
C THR A 184 11.93 11.64 -40.17
N ARG A 185 11.17 12.20 -41.11
CA ARG A 185 11.16 11.80 -42.52
C ARG A 185 12.09 12.78 -43.27
N GLY A 186 13.39 12.47 -43.22
CA GLY A 186 14.33 13.07 -44.10
C GLY A 186 14.00 12.73 -45.55
N ALA A 187 14.05 13.73 -46.40
CA ALA A 187 14.11 13.55 -47.83
C ALA A 187 15.38 12.79 -48.21
#